data_72bf765614746fc878a5a34531be13e9
#
_entry.id   72bf765614746fc878a5a34531be13e9
#
_cell.length_a   1.000
_cell.length_b   1.000
_cell.length_c   1.000
_cell.angle_alpha   90.00
_cell.angle_beta   90.00
_cell.angle_gamma   90.00
#
_symmetry.space_group_name_H-M   'P 1'
#
loop_
_entity.id
_entity.type
_entity.pdbx_description
1 polymer ?
#
loop_
_entity_poly.entity_id
_entity_poly.type
_entity_poly.pdbx_seq_one_letter_code
_entity_poly.pdbx_strand_id
1 'polypeptide(L)'
;MPSIREKNRFSVSLHYTPTGPHARVFYTVLRAGHVIAGREHHISRERYPGHELILCLGGIGHALTRGRETPVRAGELLWIDCSKPHEYRADERDPWEVFWLRMEGPGLDRICKMLSAGPMPLGLPAKPAADCFRRIFAAMAQSSPEALAAIHAEAAQLIALCFRARTHGSDDSPLPQNLPALLRKPLEQMRRSFERPWRVAELAAMAGMSPSHFIRTFRTALGTSPIDWLRRERINQAKRRLVETDDSMKEIARLVGYSDQFFFSKDFKQMTSLTPTDYRKREKGLK
;
A
#
# COMPACT_ATOMS: atom_id res chain seq x y z
N MET A 1 -15.70 20.37 -34.31
CA MET A 1 -14.43 19.70 -34.05
C MET A 1 -13.84 20.29 -32.79
N PRO A 2 -13.48 19.51 -31.74
CA PRO A 2 -12.78 20.10 -30.59
C PRO A 2 -11.43 20.65 -31.08
N SER A 3 -11.14 21.88 -30.71
CA SER A 3 -9.85 22.52 -31.05
C SER A 3 -8.74 21.72 -30.37
N ILE A 4 -7.78 21.20 -31.14
CA ILE A 4 -6.60 20.52 -30.64
C ILE A 4 -5.81 21.54 -29.82
N ARG A 5 -5.60 21.27 -28.55
CA ARG A 5 -4.88 22.15 -27.62
C ARG A 5 -3.41 22.22 -28.02
N GLU A 6 -2.96 23.41 -28.41
CA GLU A 6 -1.56 23.59 -28.88
C GLU A 6 -0.57 23.83 -27.73
N LYS A 7 -1.01 24.43 -26.64
CA LYS A 7 -0.15 24.78 -25.49
C LYS A 7 -0.68 24.22 -24.17
N ASN A 8 0.22 23.90 -23.25
CA ASN A 8 -0.12 23.50 -21.90
C ASN A 8 -0.85 24.64 -21.16
N ARG A 9 -1.96 24.31 -20.50
CA ARG A 9 -2.66 25.21 -19.59
C ARG A 9 -2.57 24.67 -18.17
N PHE A 10 -1.89 25.40 -17.31
CA PHE A 10 -1.83 25.10 -15.88
C PHE A 10 -2.97 25.85 -15.18
N SER A 11 -3.93 25.15 -14.63
CA SER A 11 -4.97 25.75 -13.79
C SER A 11 -4.56 25.81 -12.33
N VAL A 12 -3.65 24.91 -11.90
CA VAL A 12 -3.05 24.87 -10.57
C VAL A 12 -1.58 24.53 -10.71
N SER A 13 -0.71 25.31 -10.05
CA SER A 13 0.72 25.01 -9.91
C SER A 13 1.16 25.43 -8.51
N LEU A 14 1.43 24.45 -7.64
CA LEU A 14 1.76 24.65 -6.24
C LEU A 14 3.17 24.14 -5.97
N HIS A 15 3.89 24.89 -5.16
CA HIS A 15 5.24 24.58 -4.71
C HIS A 15 5.28 24.66 -3.19
N TYR A 16 5.92 23.68 -2.55
CA TYR A 16 6.10 23.66 -1.12
C TYR A 16 7.54 23.24 -0.79
N THR A 17 8.17 23.98 0.11
CA THR A 17 9.49 23.64 0.64
C THR A 17 9.32 23.28 2.11
N PRO A 18 9.45 22.01 2.48
CA PRO A 18 9.30 21.58 3.86
C PRO A 18 10.45 22.14 4.71
N THR A 19 10.11 22.64 5.89
CA THR A 19 11.07 23.12 6.87
C THR A 19 11.02 22.24 8.13
N GLY A 20 12.19 21.98 8.72
CA GLY A 20 12.31 21.27 10.00
C GLY A 20 12.21 19.74 9.93
N PRO A 21 12.08 19.07 11.11
CA PRO A 21 12.13 17.62 11.22
C PRO A 21 10.94 16.89 10.61
N HIS A 22 9.84 17.60 10.33
CA HIS A 22 8.58 17.02 9.83
C HIS A 22 8.76 16.33 8.47
N ALA A 23 9.62 16.85 7.60
CA ALA A 23 9.91 16.27 6.30
C ALA A 23 10.50 14.83 6.35
N ARG A 24 11.08 14.43 7.49
CA ARG A 24 11.63 13.09 7.69
C ARG A 24 10.59 12.09 8.21
N VAL A 25 9.46 12.56 8.72
CA VAL A 25 8.43 11.74 9.39
C VAL A 25 7.21 11.57 8.49
N PHE A 26 6.82 12.62 7.76
CA PHE A 26 5.62 12.65 6.94
C PHE A 26 5.93 12.44 5.45
N TYR A 27 4.94 11.95 4.71
CA TYR A 27 4.92 12.14 3.26
C TYR A 27 4.75 13.63 2.99
N THR A 28 5.65 14.16 2.18
CA THR A 28 5.66 15.57 1.84
C THR A 28 5.46 15.73 0.35
N VAL A 29 4.46 16.52 -0.05
CA VAL A 29 4.24 16.88 -1.44
C VAL A 29 5.00 18.18 -1.71
N LEU A 30 6.05 18.09 -2.53
CA LEU A 30 6.93 19.21 -2.85
C LEU A 30 6.37 20.09 -3.95
N ARG A 31 5.66 19.47 -4.89
CA ARG A 31 5.02 20.14 -6.01
C ARG A 31 3.75 19.41 -6.38
N ALA A 32 2.74 20.15 -6.78
CA ALA A 32 1.51 19.57 -7.28
C ALA A 32 0.85 20.51 -8.28
N GLY A 33 0.01 19.97 -9.15
CA GLY A 33 -0.69 20.81 -10.11
C GLY A 33 -1.76 20.09 -10.91
N HIS A 34 -2.49 20.91 -11.65
CA HIS A 34 -3.44 20.50 -12.65
C HIS A 34 -3.00 21.05 -13.99
N VAL A 35 -2.82 20.22 -14.97
CA VAL A 35 -2.46 20.60 -16.33
C VAL A 35 -3.42 20.00 -17.35
N ILE A 36 -3.87 20.83 -18.25
CA ILE A 36 -4.52 20.46 -19.49
C ILE A 36 -3.44 20.53 -20.56
N ALA A 37 -2.91 19.39 -20.93
CA ALA A 37 -1.74 19.33 -21.81
C ALA A 37 -2.07 19.76 -23.25
N GLY A 38 -1.11 20.41 -23.89
CA GLY A 38 -1.06 20.53 -25.34
C GLY A 38 -0.42 19.30 -25.97
N ARG A 39 -0.54 19.17 -27.29
CA ARG A 39 0.05 18.04 -28.03
C ARG A 39 1.59 17.93 -27.93
N GLU A 40 2.25 19.05 -27.66
CA GLU A 40 3.71 19.12 -27.50
C GLU A 40 4.17 18.88 -26.05
N HIS A 41 3.24 18.52 -25.15
CA HIS A 41 3.60 18.22 -23.76
C HIS A 41 4.46 16.97 -23.69
N HIS A 42 5.73 17.17 -23.36
CA HIS A 42 6.73 16.13 -23.29
C HIS A 42 7.67 16.42 -22.12
N ILE A 43 7.91 15.46 -21.28
CA ILE A 43 8.84 15.50 -20.15
C ILE A 43 9.78 14.30 -20.27
N SER A 44 11.09 14.59 -20.33
CA SER A 44 12.14 13.59 -20.28
C SER A 44 13.16 14.00 -19.22
N ARG A 45 13.52 13.08 -18.32
CA ARG A 45 14.45 13.33 -17.22
C ARG A 45 15.31 12.11 -16.96
N GLU A 46 16.62 12.32 -16.81
CA GLU A 46 17.57 11.26 -16.44
C GLU A 46 17.42 10.88 -14.96
N ARG A 47 17.34 11.85 -14.09
CA ARG A 47 17.24 11.66 -12.65
C ARG A 47 16.64 12.88 -11.96
N TYR A 48 15.69 12.64 -11.06
CA TYR A 48 15.08 13.67 -10.25
C TYR A 48 14.65 13.09 -8.89
N PRO A 49 14.90 13.75 -7.74
CA PRO A 49 14.53 13.18 -6.44
C PRO A 49 13.02 13.01 -6.26
N GLY A 50 12.64 11.96 -5.54
CA GLY A 50 11.25 11.70 -5.14
C GLY A 50 10.46 10.84 -6.11
N HIS A 51 9.16 10.85 -5.92
CA HIS A 51 8.18 10.10 -6.70
C HIS A 51 7.16 11.03 -7.31
N GLU A 52 6.79 10.78 -8.56
CA GLU A 52 5.73 11.51 -9.24
C GLU A 52 4.51 10.62 -9.44
N LEU A 53 3.34 11.13 -9.05
CA LEU A 53 2.05 10.48 -9.24
C LEU A 53 1.24 11.35 -10.19
N ILE A 54 0.77 10.74 -11.29
CA ILE A 54 0.02 11.41 -12.34
C ILE A 54 -1.30 10.69 -12.51
N LEU A 55 -2.40 11.34 -12.18
CA LEU A 55 -3.77 10.86 -12.40
C LEU A 55 -4.32 11.45 -13.69
N CYS A 56 -4.61 10.61 -14.66
CA CYS A 56 -5.25 11.03 -15.90
C CYS A 56 -6.75 11.27 -15.66
N LEU A 57 -7.22 12.46 -15.96
CA LEU A 57 -8.62 12.88 -15.84
C LEU A 57 -9.38 12.76 -17.15
N GLY A 58 -8.68 12.86 -18.27
CA GLY A 58 -9.22 12.78 -19.63
C GLY A 58 -8.11 12.74 -20.66
N GLY A 59 -8.43 12.32 -21.86
CA GLY A 59 -7.45 12.13 -22.93
C GLY A 59 -6.51 10.97 -22.68
N ILE A 60 -5.37 10.96 -23.37
CA ILE A 60 -4.36 9.89 -23.33
C ILE A 60 -2.97 10.50 -23.15
N GLY A 61 -2.18 9.89 -22.27
CA GLY A 61 -0.74 10.11 -22.18
C GLY A 61 0.02 8.82 -22.49
N HIS A 62 1.31 8.96 -22.73
CA HIS A 62 2.23 7.84 -22.95
C HIS A 62 3.40 7.96 -21.99
N ALA A 63 3.71 6.90 -21.27
CA ALA A 63 4.85 6.83 -20.36
C ALA A 63 5.86 5.81 -20.85
N LEU A 64 7.12 6.24 -20.99
CA LEU A 64 8.25 5.36 -21.27
C LEU A 64 8.96 5.06 -19.97
N THR A 65 8.81 3.84 -19.50
CA THR A 65 9.45 3.36 -18.28
C THR A 65 10.13 2.02 -18.55
N ARG A 66 11.41 1.91 -18.19
CA ARG A 66 12.22 0.70 -18.41
C ARG A 66 12.23 0.24 -19.86
N GLY A 67 12.29 1.18 -20.82
CA GLY A 67 12.31 0.88 -22.24
C GLY A 67 10.97 0.42 -22.85
N ARG A 68 9.89 0.47 -22.07
CA ARG A 68 8.55 0.12 -22.54
C ARG A 68 7.64 1.34 -22.51
N GLU A 69 7.06 1.67 -23.64
CA GLU A 69 6.00 2.66 -23.75
C GLU A 69 4.65 2.04 -23.33
N THR A 70 3.92 2.78 -22.51
CA THR A 70 2.62 2.35 -21.98
C THR A 70 1.64 3.52 -22.02
N PRO A 71 0.44 3.36 -22.61
CA PRO A 71 -0.58 4.41 -22.59
C PRO A 71 -1.17 4.55 -21.17
N VAL A 72 -1.53 5.78 -20.83
CA VAL A 72 -2.21 6.16 -19.57
C VAL A 72 -3.51 6.84 -19.94
N ARG A 73 -4.64 6.27 -19.53
CA ARG A 73 -5.98 6.70 -19.91
C ARG A 73 -6.73 7.32 -18.73
N ALA A 74 -7.86 7.96 -19.02
CA ALA A 74 -8.74 8.53 -18.00
C ALA A 74 -9.08 7.51 -16.89
N GLY A 75 -8.96 7.91 -15.63
CA GLY A 75 -9.13 7.07 -14.45
C GLY A 75 -7.89 6.25 -14.06
N GLU A 76 -6.80 6.33 -14.84
CA GLU A 76 -5.57 5.62 -14.52
C GLU A 76 -4.55 6.54 -13.84
N LEU A 77 -3.84 5.98 -12.88
CA LEU A 77 -2.73 6.64 -12.17
C LEU A 77 -1.41 6.00 -12.57
N LEU A 78 -0.49 6.83 -13.02
CA LEU A 78 0.90 6.50 -13.24
C LEU A 78 1.72 6.90 -12.01
N TRP A 79 2.50 5.95 -11.47
CA TRP A 79 3.46 6.20 -10.39
C TRP A 79 4.88 6.01 -10.91
N ILE A 80 5.67 7.07 -10.87
CA ILE A 80 7.04 7.12 -11.37
C ILE A 80 8.03 7.22 -10.21
N ASP A 81 9.02 6.34 -10.18
CA ASP A 81 10.24 6.47 -9.37
C ASP A 81 11.20 7.40 -10.13
N CYS A 82 11.20 8.69 -9.76
CA CYS A 82 11.97 9.71 -10.45
C CYS A 82 13.48 9.58 -10.27
N SER A 83 13.96 8.69 -9.39
CA SER A 83 15.39 8.40 -9.26
C SER A 83 15.99 7.67 -10.47
N LYS A 84 15.14 7.26 -11.41
CA LYS A 84 15.49 6.55 -12.65
C LYS A 84 15.11 7.37 -13.87
N PRO A 85 15.77 7.10 -15.03
CA PRO A 85 15.35 7.69 -16.29
C PRO A 85 13.86 7.44 -16.55
N HIS A 86 13.13 8.48 -16.88
CA HIS A 86 11.71 8.40 -17.17
C HIS A 86 11.29 9.47 -18.16
N GLU A 87 10.31 9.12 -18.95
CA GLU A 87 9.76 9.97 -19.98
C GLU A 87 8.24 9.80 -20.03
N TYR A 88 7.53 10.88 -20.24
CA TYR A 88 6.11 10.84 -20.54
C TYR A 88 5.68 12.00 -21.42
N ARG A 89 4.68 11.78 -22.23
CA ARG A 89 4.15 12.76 -23.18
C ARG A 89 2.64 12.67 -23.31
N ALA A 90 2.02 13.73 -23.78
CA ALA A 90 0.62 13.70 -24.21
C ALA A 90 0.49 12.96 -25.55
N ASP A 91 -0.67 12.38 -25.81
CA ASP A 91 -1.04 11.92 -27.12
C ASP A 91 -1.27 13.11 -28.06
N GLU A 92 -0.85 13.01 -29.29
CA GLU A 92 -0.94 14.10 -30.27
C GLU A 92 -2.37 14.40 -30.72
N ARG A 93 -3.26 13.38 -30.71
CA ARG A 93 -4.64 13.50 -31.17
C ARG A 93 -5.63 13.73 -30.03
N ASP A 94 -5.33 13.17 -28.86
CA ASP A 94 -6.16 13.28 -27.66
C ASP A 94 -5.30 13.60 -26.42
N PRO A 95 -4.73 14.82 -26.34
CA PRO A 95 -3.85 15.21 -25.25
C PRO A 95 -4.53 15.11 -23.90
N TRP A 96 -3.84 14.52 -22.92
CA TRP A 96 -4.37 14.25 -21.60
C TRP A 96 -4.59 15.50 -20.74
N GLU A 97 -5.52 15.38 -19.82
CA GLU A 97 -5.72 16.27 -18.69
C GLU A 97 -5.34 15.52 -17.43
N VAL A 98 -4.47 16.09 -16.59
CA VAL A 98 -3.94 15.36 -15.44
C VAL A 98 -3.89 16.20 -14.17
N PHE A 99 -4.16 15.56 -13.04
CA PHE A 99 -3.59 15.96 -11.77
C PHE A 99 -2.25 15.28 -11.57
N TRP A 100 -1.28 16.01 -11.06
CA TRP A 100 0.03 15.47 -10.75
C TRP A 100 0.53 15.98 -9.41
N LEU A 101 1.33 15.21 -8.75
CA LEU A 101 2.07 15.60 -7.56
C LEU A 101 3.43 14.93 -7.53
N ARG A 102 4.40 15.62 -6.94
CA ARG A 102 5.70 15.08 -6.60
C ARG A 102 5.85 15.03 -5.11
N MET A 103 6.17 13.86 -4.60
CA MET A 103 6.25 13.60 -3.17
C MET A 103 7.54 12.89 -2.78
N GLU A 104 7.92 13.11 -1.53
CA GLU A 104 9.00 12.41 -0.84
C GLU A 104 8.50 11.92 0.51
N GLY A 105 9.18 10.95 1.09
CA GLY A 105 8.85 10.46 2.43
C GLY A 105 9.35 9.06 2.73
N PRO A 106 9.27 8.65 3.99
CA PRO A 106 9.84 7.38 4.45
C PRO A 106 9.16 6.19 3.77
N GLY A 107 9.97 5.30 3.22
CA GLY A 107 9.50 4.02 2.66
C GLY A 107 8.84 4.10 1.27
N LEU A 108 8.72 5.26 0.64
CA LEU A 108 8.09 5.41 -0.68
C LEU A 108 8.75 4.54 -1.76
N ASP A 109 10.08 4.40 -1.76
CA ASP A 109 10.78 3.51 -2.69
C ASP A 109 10.31 2.06 -2.57
N ARG A 110 10.11 1.58 -1.32
CA ARG A 110 9.61 0.22 -1.06
C ARG A 110 8.16 0.07 -1.50
N ILE A 111 7.33 1.06 -1.21
CA ILE A 111 5.92 1.11 -1.62
C ILE A 111 5.82 1.11 -3.15
N CYS A 112 6.59 1.96 -3.82
CA CYS A 112 6.64 2.02 -5.28
C CYS A 112 7.07 0.67 -5.88
N LYS A 113 8.10 0.01 -5.32
CA LYS A 113 8.52 -1.33 -5.76
C LYS A 113 7.42 -2.38 -5.58
N MET A 114 6.69 -2.36 -4.46
CA MET A 114 5.55 -3.27 -4.22
C MET A 114 4.43 -3.06 -5.24
N LEU A 115 4.09 -1.81 -5.52
CA LEU A 115 3.08 -1.46 -6.50
C LEU A 115 3.54 -1.75 -7.95
N SER A 116 4.81 -1.55 -8.26
CA SER A 116 5.38 -1.78 -9.60
C SER A 116 5.70 -3.25 -9.91
N ALA A 117 5.48 -4.17 -8.97
CA ALA A 117 5.62 -5.61 -9.20
C ALA A 117 4.58 -6.17 -10.19
N GLY A 118 3.52 -5.42 -10.49
CA GLY A 118 2.51 -5.74 -11.50
C GLY A 118 2.38 -4.62 -12.55
N PRO A 119 1.37 -4.67 -13.44
CA PRO A 119 1.20 -3.70 -14.52
C PRO A 119 0.96 -2.28 -13.99
N MET A 120 1.57 -1.31 -14.66
CA MET A 120 1.30 0.12 -14.55
C MET A 120 0.80 0.61 -15.92
N PRO A 121 -0.07 1.60 -15.99
CA PRO A 121 -0.70 2.38 -14.91
C PRO A 121 -1.75 1.60 -14.09
N LEU A 122 -2.22 2.20 -12.98
CA LEU A 122 -3.22 1.62 -12.08
C LEU A 122 -4.59 2.27 -12.34
N GLY A 123 -5.60 1.49 -12.68
CA GLY A 123 -6.99 1.97 -12.69
C GLY A 123 -7.46 2.28 -11.28
N LEU A 124 -7.80 3.52 -10.98
CA LEU A 124 -8.31 3.96 -9.68
C LEU A 124 -9.79 4.34 -9.75
N PRO A 125 -10.53 4.28 -8.62
CA PRO A 125 -11.82 4.94 -8.52
C PRO A 125 -11.65 6.43 -8.77
N ALA A 126 -12.13 6.93 -9.91
CA ALA A 126 -11.82 8.27 -10.44
C ALA A 126 -12.13 9.40 -9.43
N LYS A 127 -13.35 9.40 -8.85
CA LYS A 127 -13.77 10.44 -7.90
C LYS A 127 -12.95 10.43 -6.61
N PRO A 128 -12.80 9.30 -5.86
CA PRO A 128 -11.98 9.25 -4.66
C PRO A 128 -10.52 9.65 -4.90
N ALA A 129 -9.91 9.23 -6.00
CA ALA A 129 -8.55 9.60 -6.34
C ALA A 129 -8.42 11.11 -6.61
N ALA A 130 -9.29 11.67 -7.47
CA ALA A 130 -9.28 13.10 -7.77
C ALA A 130 -9.55 13.97 -6.51
N ASP A 131 -10.41 13.50 -5.60
CA ASP A 131 -10.71 14.21 -4.35
C ASP A 131 -9.48 14.27 -3.42
N CYS A 132 -8.65 13.21 -3.36
CA CYS A 132 -7.37 13.25 -2.64
C CYS A 132 -6.44 14.35 -3.21
N PHE A 133 -6.29 14.42 -4.53
CA PHE A 133 -5.48 15.48 -5.17
C PHE A 133 -6.01 16.88 -4.84
N ARG A 134 -7.32 17.10 -4.92
CA ARG A 134 -7.93 18.41 -4.61
C ARG A 134 -7.70 18.84 -3.16
N ARG A 135 -7.83 17.89 -2.21
CA ARG A 135 -7.55 18.18 -0.79
C ARG A 135 -6.08 18.43 -0.53
N ILE A 136 -5.16 17.75 -1.21
CA ILE A 136 -3.73 18.08 -1.17
C ILE A 136 -3.50 19.49 -1.70
N PHE A 137 -4.09 19.88 -2.82
CA PHE A 137 -3.95 21.24 -3.37
C PHE A 137 -4.47 22.29 -2.38
N ALA A 138 -5.63 22.06 -1.79
CA ALA A 138 -6.20 22.97 -0.78
C ALA A 138 -5.29 23.10 0.45
N ALA A 139 -4.72 22.00 0.93
CA ALA A 139 -3.81 22.01 2.07
C ALA A 139 -2.47 22.71 1.73
N MET A 140 -1.90 22.48 0.55
CA MET A 140 -0.65 23.15 0.10
C MET A 140 -0.80 24.65 0.02
N ALA A 141 -1.99 25.17 -0.23
CA ALA A 141 -2.27 26.61 -0.28
C ALA A 141 -2.27 27.28 1.12
N GLN A 142 -2.37 26.53 2.21
CA GLN A 142 -2.56 27.07 3.56
C GLN A 142 -1.27 27.29 4.35
N SER A 143 -0.15 26.66 3.99
CA SER A 143 1.19 26.80 4.62
C SER A 143 1.19 26.75 6.17
N SER A 144 0.40 25.86 6.77
CA SER A 144 0.31 25.70 8.22
C SER A 144 0.78 24.29 8.68
N PRO A 145 1.14 24.07 9.95
CA PRO A 145 1.48 22.74 10.47
C PRO A 145 0.36 21.71 10.28
N GLU A 146 -0.90 22.13 10.43
CA GLU A 146 -2.07 21.30 10.20
C GLU A 146 -2.18 20.90 8.72
N ALA A 147 -1.79 21.78 7.81
CA ALA A 147 -1.75 21.50 6.38
C ALA A 147 -0.77 20.37 6.05
N LEU A 148 0.39 20.28 6.74
CA LEU A 148 1.33 19.17 6.58
C LEU A 148 0.72 17.83 6.97
N ALA A 149 0.02 17.79 8.10
CA ALA A 149 -0.66 16.59 8.56
C ALA A 149 -1.77 16.18 7.57
N ALA A 150 -2.52 17.15 7.04
CA ALA A 150 -3.55 16.92 6.04
C ALA A 150 -2.95 16.38 4.73
N ILE A 151 -1.86 16.96 4.22
CA ILE A 151 -1.14 16.48 3.04
C ILE A 151 -0.69 15.04 3.25
N HIS A 152 -0.11 14.72 4.42
CA HIS A 152 0.32 13.36 4.74
C HIS A 152 -0.85 12.37 4.74
N ALA A 153 -1.97 12.72 5.37
CA ALA A 153 -3.16 11.88 5.43
C ALA A 153 -3.72 11.58 4.02
N GLU A 154 -3.82 12.60 3.17
CA GLU A 154 -4.32 12.44 1.81
C GLU A 154 -3.34 11.66 0.91
N ALA A 155 -2.04 11.87 1.06
CA ALA A 155 -1.03 11.08 0.37
C ALA A 155 -1.09 9.60 0.78
N ALA A 156 -1.25 9.33 2.09
CA ALA A 156 -1.45 7.97 2.59
C ALA A 156 -2.76 7.34 2.06
N GLN A 157 -3.84 8.12 1.98
CA GLN A 157 -5.10 7.67 1.38
C GLN A 157 -4.95 7.34 -0.11
N LEU A 158 -4.22 8.16 -0.87
CA LEU A 158 -3.93 7.90 -2.28
C LEU A 158 -3.11 6.61 -2.45
N ILE A 159 -2.10 6.39 -1.60
CA ILE A 159 -1.34 5.13 -1.54
C ILE A 159 -2.27 3.94 -1.26
N ALA A 160 -3.19 4.08 -0.31
CA ALA A 160 -4.16 3.03 0.00
C ALA A 160 -5.09 2.72 -1.19
N LEU A 161 -5.50 3.72 -1.98
CA LEU A 161 -6.23 3.52 -3.24
C LEU A 161 -5.38 2.73 -4.26
N CYS A 162 -4.10 3.04 -4.38
CA CYS A 162 -3.18 2.29 -5.25
C CYS A 162 -3.07 0.81 -4.84
N PHE A 163 -2.95 0.53 -3.55
CA PHE A 163 -2.99 -0.85 -3.05
C PHE A 163 -4.33 -1.53 -3.34
N ARG A 164 -5.45 -0.88 -3.11
CA ARG A 164 -6.78 -1.43 -3.45
C ARG A 164 -6.89 -1.74 -4.94
N ALA A 165 -6.45 -0.85 -5.81
CA ALA A 165 -6.49 -1.08 -7.26
C ALA A 165 -5.65 -2.30 -7.69
N ARG A 166 -4.53 -2.55 -6.99
CA ARG A 166 -3.77 -3.80 -7.18
C ARG A 166 -4.54 -5.02 -6.72
N THR A 167 -5.45 -4.83 -5.81
CA THR A 167 -6.14 -5.84 -5.04
C THR A 167 -7.58 -6.10 -5.52
N HIS A 168 -8.09 -5.40 -6.54
CA HIS A 168 -9.49 -5.47 -6.92
C HIS A 168 -10.00 -6.85 -7.36
N GLY A 169 -10.80 -7.39 -6.46
CA GLY A 169 -11.91 -8.30 -6.62
C GLY A 169 -12.86 -8.01 -5.46
N SER A 170 -14.06 -7.59 -5.79
CA SER A 170 -15.14 -7.20 -4.88
C SER A 170 -15.45 -8.27 -3.84
N ASP A 171 -15.34 -7.95 -2.55
CA ASP A 171 -16.23 -8.48 -1.50
C ASP A 171 -15.94 -7.84 -0.12
N ASP A 172 -16.98 -7.60 0.69
CA ASP A 172 -16.92 -7.08 2.08
C ASP A 172 -16.34 -8.07 3.10
N SER A 173 -15.44 -8.96 2.69
CA SER A 173 -14.81 -9.95 3.54
C SER A 173 -13.70 -9.30 4.39
N PRO A 174 -13.57 -9.63 5.70
CA PRO A 174 -12.44 -9.20 6.53
C PRO A 174 -11.11 -9.81 6.08
N LEU A 175 -11.10 -10.63 5.04
CA LEU A 175 -9.91 -11.15 4.37
C LEU A 175 -9.42 -10.13 3.33
N PRO A 176 -8.09 -10.12 3.02
CA PRO A 176 -7.55 -9.26 1.96
C PRO A 176 -8.35 -9.46 0.66
N GLN A 177 -8.87 -8.39 0.11
CA GLN A 177 -9.77 -8.43 -1.07
C GLN A 177 -9.13 -9.06 -2.32
N ASN A 178 -7.81 -9.23 -2.33
CA ASN A 178 -7.00 -9.90 -3.38
C ASN A 178 -6.63 -11.32 -3.08
N LEU A 179 -7.15 -11.84 -2.02
CA LEU A 179 -6.86 -13.24 -1.76
C LEU A 179 -7.37 -14.05 -2.95
N PRO A 180 -6.53 -14.77 -3.70
CA PRO A 180 -6.99 -15.68 -4.71
C PRO A 180 -8.11 -16.52 -4.13
N ALA A 181 -9.22 -16.68 -4.86
CA ALA A 181 -10.42 -17.37 -4.35
C ALA A 181 -10.06 -18.72 -3.72
N LEU A 182 -9.05 -19.40 -4.27
CA LEU A 182 -8.53 -20.67 -3.79
C LEU A 182 -7.88 -20.60 -2.39
N LEU A 183 -7.37 -19.42 -1.97
CA LEU A 183 -6.78 -19.24 -0.63
C LEU A 183 -7.81 -18.84 0.44
N ARG A 184 -9.01 -18.42 0.07
CA ARG A 184 -10.04 -17.93 1.02
C ARG A 184 -10.40 -19.02 2.03
N LYS A 185 -10.76 -20.22 1.56
CA LYS A 185 -11.14 -21.35 2.41
C LYS A 185 -10.01 -21.78 3.36
N PRO A 186 -8.77 -22.03 2.90
CA PRO A 186 -7.66 -22.33 3.79
C PRO A 186 -7.42 -21.25 4.86
N LEU A 187 -7.41 -19.97 4.46
CA LEU A 187 -7.14 -18.87 5.38
C LEU A 187 -8.26 -18.70 6.42
N GLU A 188 -9.51 -18.85 6.02
CA GLU A 188 -10.65 -18.80 6.93
C GLU A 188 -10.59 -19.94 7.95
N GLN A 189 -10.24 -21.16 7.52
CA GLN A 189 -10.06 -22.30 8.42
C GLN A 189 -8.90 -22.09 9.39
N MET A 190 -7.77 -21.55 8.92
CA MET A 190 -6.64 -21.18 9.78
C MET A 190 -7.03 -20.13 10.83
N ARG A 191 -7.88 -19.16 10.48
CA ARG A 191 -8.37 -18.15 11.43
C ARG A 191 -9.35 -18.73 12.46
N ARG A 192 -10.28 -19.56 12.01
CA ARG A 192 -11.31 -20.14 12.90
C ARG A 192 -10.74 -21.16 13.89
N SER A 193 -9.69 -21.87 13.48
CA SER A 193 -9.07 -22.95 14.26
C SER A 193 -7.55 -22.76 14.30
N PHE A 194 -7.11 -21.56 14.74
CA PHE A 194 -5.69 -21.20 14.76
C PHE A 194 -4.89 -22.04 15.77
N GLU A 195 -5.53 -22.58 16.79
CA GLU A 195 -4.92 -23.47 17.78
C GLU A 195 -4.55 -24.84 17.20
N ARG A 196 -5.23 -25.26 16.13
CA ARG A 196 -5.00 -26.56 15.49
C ARG A 196 -3.61 -26.63 14.84
N PRO A 197 -2.89 -27.78 14.93
CA PRO A 197 -1.61 -27.97 14.25
C PRO A 197 -1.80 -28.22 12.75
N TRP A 198 -2.05 -27.16 11.99
CA TRP A 198 -2.23 -27.21 10.55
C TRP A 198 -0.97 -27.67 9.82
N ARG A 199 -1.12 -28.61 8.88
CA ARG A 199 -0.07 -28.99 7.95
C ARG A 199 -0.25 -28.27 6.61
N VAL A 200 0.85 -27.84 6.01
CA VAL A 200 0.81 -27.14 4.70
C VAL A 200 0.13 -28.00 3.64
N ALA A 201 0.34 -29.33 3.67
CA ALA A 201 -0.31 -30.26 2.73
C ALA A 201 -1.84 -30.25 2.82
N GLU A 202 -2.41 -30.15 4.05
CA GLU A 202 -3.86 -30.04 4.24
C GLU A 202 -4.42 -28.74 3.67
N LEU A 203 -3.73 -27.62 3.93
CA LEU A 203 -4.12 -26.32 3.43
C LEU A 203 -4.01 -26.23 1.90
N ALA A 204 -2.97 -26.83 1.34
CA ALA A 204 -2.77 -26.93 -0.10
C ALA A 204 -3.86 -27.77 -0.77
N ALA A 205 -4.23 -28.91 -0.17
CA ALA A 205 -5.33 -29.76 -0.66
C ALA A 205 -6.66 -28.98 -0.68
N MET A 206 -6.96 -28.17 0.36
CA MET A 206 -8.16 -27.32 0.38
C MET A 206 -8.19 -26.30 -0.75
N ALA A 207 -7.02 -25.87 -1.23
CA ALA A 207 -6.86 -24.93 -2.33
C ALA A 207 -6.74 -25.63 -3.70
N GLY A 208 -6.76 -26.97 -3.76
CA GLY A 208 -6.53 -27.71 -4.99
C GLY A 208 -5.11 -27.53 -5.56
N MET A 209 -4.11 -27.33 -4.69
CA MET A 209 -2.72 -27.02 -5.07
C MET A 209 -1.73 -28.03 -4.51
N SER A 210 -0.57 -28.15 -5.17
CA SER A 210 0.58 -28.79 -4.52
C SER A 210 1.12 -27.93 -3.37
N PRO A 211 1.74 -28.50 -2.33
CA PRO A 211 2.28 -27.74 -1.19
C PRO A 211 3.23 -26.61 -1.59
N SER A 212 4.12 -26.84 -2.54
CA SER A 212 5.06 -25.83 -3.03
C SER A 212 4.36 -24.67 -3.77
N HIS A 213 3.34 -24.98 -4.57
CA HIS A 213 2.53 -23.98 -5.26
C HIS A 213 1.73 -23.16 -4.25
N PHE A 214 1.10 -23.81 -3.27
CA PHE A 214 0.35 -23.16 -2.20
C PHE A 214 1.22 -22.16 -1.41
N ILE A 215 2.43 -22.59 -0.95
CA ILE A 215 3.35 -21.70 -0.22
C ILE A 215 3.71 -20.45 -1.07
N ARG A 216 4.02 -20.65 -2.34
CA ARG A 216 4.38 -19.56 -3.25
C ARG A 216 3.20 -18.60 -3.44
N THR A 217 2.02 -19.11 -3.77
CA THR A 217 0.80 -18.32 -3.96
C THR A 217 0.40 -17.57 -2.70
N PHE A 218 0.45 -18.25 -1.54
CA PHE A 218 0.16 -17.65 -0.25
C PHE A 218 1.14 -16.52 0.08
N ARG A 219 2.46 -16.73 -0.15
CA ARG A 219 3.48 -15.71 0.08
C ARG A 219 3.32 -14.51 -0.86
N THR A 220 2.98 -14.74 -2.12
CA THR A 220 2.69 -13.66 -3.08
C THR A 220 1.48 -12.85 -2.66
N ALA A 221 0.42 -13.51 -2.18
CA ALA A 221 -0.83 -12.84 -1.81
C ALA A 221 -0.76 -12.13 -0.44
N LEU A 222 -0.04 -12.70 0.54
CA LEU A 222 -0.07 -12.25 1.94
C LEU A 222 1.29 -11.78 2.48
N GLY A 223 2.34 -11.80 1.65
CA GLY A 223 3.69 -11.34 2.03
C GLY A 223 4.41 -12.23 3.05
N THR A 224 3.84 -13.39 3.40
CA THR A 224 4.38 -14.28 4.44
C THR A 224 4.06 -15.75 4.15
N SER A 225 4.77 -16.69 4.77
CA SER A 225 4.44 -18.11 4.64
C SER A 225 3.15 -18.48 5.42
N PRO A 226 2.44 -19.57 5.05
CA PRO A 226 1.26 -20.02 5.79
C PRO A 226 1.54 -20.28 7.27
N ILE A 227 2.67 -20.89 7.59
CA ILE A 227 3.04 -21.21 8.98
C ILE A 227 3.41 -19.95 9.76
N ASP A 228 4.15 -18.99 9.16
CA ASP A 228 4.45 -17.73 9.84
C ASP A 228 3.20 -16.87 10.03
N TRP A 229 2.26 -16.93 9.09
CA TRP A 229 0.96 -16.29 9.25
C TRP A 229 0.20 -16.89 10.45
N LEU A 230 0.14 -18.21 10.58
CA LEU A 230 -0.49 -18.90 11.69
C LEU A 230 0.18 -18.58 13.02
N ARG A 231 1.52 -18.53 13.05
CA ARG A 231 2.28 -18.14 14.25
C ARG A 231 1.91 -16.72 14.70
N ARG A 232 1.82 -15.77 13.76
CA ARG A 232 1.39 -14.38 14.07
C ARG A 232 -0.02 -14.34 14.63
N GLU A 233 -0.95 -15.09 14.04
CA GLU A 233 -2.32 -15.16 14.52
C GLU A 233 -2.38 -15.71 15.96
N ARG A 234 -1.66 -16.79 16.26
CA ARG A 234 -1.54 -17.34 17.62
C ARG A 234 -0.98 -16.33 18.62
N ILE A 235 0.06 -15.59 18.25
CA ILE A 235 0.63 -14.54 19.10
C ILE A 235 -0.36 -13.40 19.31
N ASN A 236 -1.14 -13.01 18.31
CA ASN A 236 -2.19 -11.99 18.46
C ASN A 236 -3.29 -12.44 19.42
N GLN A 237 -3.72 -13.70 19.32
CA GLN A 237 -4.68 -14.27 20.27
C GLN A 237 -4.09 -14.38 21.68
N ALA A 238 -2.80 -14.71 21.80
CA ALA A 238 -2.11 -14.71 23.09
C ALA A 238 -2.05 -13.32 23.74
N LYS A 239 -1.72 -12.27 22.95
CA LYS A 239 -1.73 -10.89 23.42
C LYS A 239 -3.08 -10.52 24.02
N ARG A 240 -4.15 -10.85 23.32
CA ARG A 240 -5.52 -10.60 23.79
C ARG A 240 -5.78 -11.29 25.13
N ARG A 241 -5.50 -12.60 25.25
CA ARG A 241 -5.69 -13.36 26.49
C ARG A 241 -4.83 -12.85 27.64
N LEU A 242 -3.57 -12.46 27.37
CA LEU A 242 -2.68 -11.88 28.39
C LEU A 242 -3.26 -10.64 29.04
N VAL A 243 -4.03 -9.85 28.31
CA VAL A 243 -4.66 -8.60 28.79
C VAL A 243 -6.04 -8.85 29.40
N GLU A 244 -6.86 -9.67 28.73
CA GLU A 244 -8.28 -9.85 29.05
C GLU A 244 -8.53 -10.92 30.13
N THR A 245 -7.57 -11.82 30.39
CA THR A 245 -7.73 -12.92 31.36
C THR A 245 -6.58 -12.99 32.34
N ASP A 246 -6.77 -13.79 33.40
CA ASP A 246 -5.73 -14.14 34.37
C ASP A 246 -5.19 -15.55 34.17
N ASP A 247 -5.47 -16.17 33.02
CA ASP A 247 -4.98 -17.49 32.68
C ASP A 247 -3.46 -17.60 32.88
N SER A 248 -3.00 -18.76 33.34
CA SER A 248 -1.57 -19.04 33.45
C SER A 248 -0.88 -19.03 32.09
N MET A 249 0.43 -18.78 32.07
CA MET A 249 1.21 -18.81 30.81
C MET A 249 1.12 -20.18 30.11
N LYS A 250 1.06 -21.25 30.89
CA LYS A 250 0.85 -22.63 30.39
C LYS A 250 -0.50 -22.78 29.72
N GLU A 251 -1.54 -22.27 30.34
CA GLU A 251 -2.90 -22.32 29.81
C GLU A 251 -3.02 -21.51 28.52
N ILE A 252 -2.51 -20.27 28.53
CA ILE A 252 -2.50 -19.44 27.30
C ILE A 252 -1.75 -20.14 26.15
N ALA A 253 -0.55 -20.68 26.43
CA ALA A 253 0.20 -21.42 25.42
C ALA A 253 -0.65 -22.54 24.80
N ARG A 254 -1.29 -23.36 25.63
CA ARG A 254 -2.17 -24.44 25.20
C ARG A 254 -3.35 -23.94 24.35
N LEU A 255 -4.05 -22.89 24.83
CA LEU A 255 -5.22 -22.34 24.17
C LEU A 255 -4.92 -21.68 22.82
N VAL A 256 -3.70 -21.21 22.62
CA VAL A 256 -3.28 -20.65 21.34
C VAL A 256 -2.51 -21.63 20.45
N GLY A 257 -2.52 -22.93 20.81
CA GLY A 257 -2.03 -24.01 19.96
C GLY A 257 -0.53 -24.30 20.05
N TYR A 258 0.11 -23.94 21.18
CA TYR A 258 1.47 -24.37 21.49
C TYR A 258 1.42 -25.58 22.46
N SER A 259 2.17 -26.61 22.12
CA SER A 259 2.32 -27.81 22.99
C SER A 259 3.26 -27.57 24.18
N ASP A 260 4.13 -26.57 24.07
CA ASP A 260 5.15 -26.23 25.06
C ASP A 260 5.17 -24.73 25.38
N GLN A 261 5.08 -24.42 26.68
CA GLN A 261 5.12 -23.06 27.20
C GLN A 261 6.46 -22.35 26.95
N PHE A 262 7.58 -23.06 26.97
CA PHE A 262 8.90 -22.46 26.72
C PHE A 262 9.05 -22.04 25.26
N PHE A 263 8.59 -22.90 24.36
CA PHE A 263 8.56 -22.59 22.94
C PHE A 263 7.62 -21.40 22.65
N PHE A 264 6.44 -21.38 23.25
CA PHE A 264 5.53 -20.23 23.18
C PHE A 264 6.20 -18.95 23.66
N SER A 265 6.84 -18.95 24.86
CA SER A 265 7.47 -17.77 25.42
C SER A 265 8.63 -17.24 24.56
N LYS A 266 9.40 -18.14 23.97
CA LYS A 266 10.50 -17.82 23.03
C LYS A 266 9.94 -17.17 21.76
N ASP A 267 8.92 -17.76 21.17
CA ASP A 267 8.27 -17.29 19.95
C ASP A 267 7.59 -15.94 20.17
N PHE A 268 6.88 -15.79 21.29
CA PHE A 268 6.25 -14.54 21.69
C PHE A 268 7.29 -13.41 21.84
N LYS A 269 8.40 -13.66 22.54
CA LYS A 269 9.50 -12.69 22.71
C LYS A 269 10.13 -12.32 21.38
N GLN A 270 10.34 -13.27 20.50
CA GLN A 270 10.89 -13.01 19.16
C GLN A 270 10.00 -12.07 18.34
N MET A 271 8.66 -12.21 18.45
CA MET A 271 7.71 -11.42 17.67
C MET A 271 7.32 -10.09 18.31
N THR A 272 7.45 -9.95 19.62
CA THR A 272 6.97 -8.77 20.38
C THR A 272 8.07 -8.00 21.08
N SER A 273 9.30 -8.55 21.12
CA SER A 273 10.44 -8.04 21.89
C SER A 273 10.27 -8.10 23.42
N LEU A 274 9.16 -8.62 23.92
CA LEU A 274 8.83 -8.75 25.35
C LEU A 274 8.49 -10.22 25.67
N THR A 275 8.81 -10.66 26.90
CA THR A 275 8.26 -11.94 27.36
C THR A 275 6.73 -11.83 27.56
N PRO A 276 5.95 -12.93 27.50
CA PRO A 276 4.53 -12.90 27.77
C PRO A 276 4.20 -12.28 29.14
N THR A 277 5.01 -12.56 30.17
CA THR A 277 4.86 -12.00 31.52
C THR A 277 5.09 -10.50 31.55
N ASP A 278 6.17 -10.00 30.92
CA ASP A 278 6.46 -8.57 30.83
C ASP A 278 5.40 -7.84 30.02
N TYR A 279 4.92 -8.46 28.94
CA TYR A 279 3.82 -7.93 28.14
C TYR A 279 2.56 -7.77 28.99
N ARG A 280 2.14 -8.82 29.74
CA ARG A 280 0.99 -8.76 30.64
C ARG A 280 1.14 -7.64 31.68
N LYS A 281 2.30 -7.58 32.37
CA LYS A 281 2.56 -6.54 33.37
C LYS A 281 2.41 -5.15 32.76
N ARG A 282 3.07 -4.92 31.64
CA ARG A 282 3.05 -3.62 30.97
C ARG A 282 1.64 -3.20 30.55
N GLU A 283 0.91 -4.07 29.90
CA GLU A 283 -0.42 -3.75 29.37
C GLU A 283 -1.50 -3.64 30.45
N LYS A 284 -1.38 -4.38 31.58
CA LYS A 284 -2.26 -4.24 32.74
C LYS A 284 -1.83 -3.14 33.72
N GLY A 285 -0.73 -2.43 33.47
CA GLY A 285 -0.21 -1.41 34.40
C GLY A 285 0.32 -1.99 35.72
N LEU A 286 0.71 -3.26 35.75
CA LEU A 286 1.24 -3.94 36.94
C LEU A 286 2.75 -3.68 37.05
N LYS A 287 3.23 -3.40 38.28
CA LYS A 287 4.67 -3.24 38.58
C LYS A 287 5.40 -4.58 38.65
#